data_86a9dacd60cdb9c1de6aea9032f5976b
#
_entry.id   86a9dacd60cdb9c1de6aea9032f5976b
#
_cell.length_a   1.000
_cell.length_b   1.000
_cell.length_c   1.000
_cell.angle_alpha   90.00
_cell.angle_beta   90.00
_cell.angle_gamma   90.00
#
_symmetry.space_group_name_H-M   'P 1'
#
loop_
_entity.id
_entity.type
_entity.pdbx_description
1 polymer ?
#
loop_
_entity_poly.entity_id
_entity_poly.type
_entity_poly.pdbx_seq_one_letter_code
_entity_poly.pdbx_strand_id
1 'polypeptide(L)'
;SGMILVIISFILFIKVINFKNRDHLSEIKFLIIILCFTITLKPFYLINIPLILLLLLYDKTRNVFLNLFFSKTFWYCLSLIFFIIIYTFINSGCLFFPLVFTCFENLPWSVDFKSINDVKIWFELWSKAGASPNFVVENKSFYVSDLNCISNLIDQYFFNKVSDFLLGLLLLLIILAIVFKNSFGKRVKKDVSFIYLYILLVCFLLEWFFNHPTLRYGGYHLVFLSIFIPFSIYLNQLNIDFKTFERKAVILIFVT
;
A
#
# COMPACT_ATOMS: atom_id res chain seq x y z
N SER A 1 6.20 10.45 -0.83
CA SER A 1 5.51 10.54 -2.14
C SER A 1 4.89 9.20 -2.55
N GLY A 2 5.61 8.07 -2.50
CA GLY A 2 5.07 6.77 -2.92
C GLY A 2 3.81 6.32 -2.18
N MET A 3 3.70 6.56 -0.88
CA MET A 3 2.52 6.24 -0.08
C MET A 3 1.25 6.94 -0.58
N ILE A 4 1.35 8.20 -0.98
CA ILE A 4 0.22 8.96 -1.54
C ILE A 4 -0.24 8.31 -2.85
N LEU A 5 0.69 7.88 -3.71
CA LEU A 5 0.36 7.22 -4.96
C LEU A 5 -0.33 5.86 -4.74
N VAL A 6 0.06 5.12 -3.70
CA VAL A 6 -0.65 3.90 -3.31
C VAL A 6 -2.07 4.21 -2.88
N ILE A 7 -2.30 5.24 -2.04
CA ILE A 7 -3.65 5.66 -1.65
C ILE A 7 -4.48 6.02 -2.89
N ILE A 8 -3.91 6.79 -3.82
CA ILE A 8 -4.57 7.13 -5.10
C ILE A 8 -4.92 5.87 -5.89
N SER A 9 -4.03 4.86 -5.92
CA SER A 9 -4.29 3.59 -6.60
C SER A 9 -5.50 2.85 -5.99
N PHE A 10 -5.63 2.83 -4.67
CA PHE A 10 -6.81 2.25 -4.00
C PHE A 10 -8.09 3.04 -4.31
N ILE A 11 -8.02 4.38 -4.31
CA ILE A 11 -9.18 5.22 -4.68
C ILE A 11 -9.61 4.95 -6.12
N LEU A 12 -8.67 4.87 -7.06
CA LEU A 12 -8.96 4.54 -8.46
C LEU A 12 -9.55 3.13 -8.61
N PHE A 13 -9.02 2.15 -7.88
CA PHE A 13 -9.56 0.80 -7.86
C PHE A 13 -11.02 0.78 -7.39
N ILE A 14 -11.32 1.47 -6.26
CA ILE A 14 -12.69 1.62 -5.74
C ILE A 14 -13.60 2.30 -6.77
N LYS A 15 -13.08 3.34 -7.43
CA LYS A 15 -13.81 4.03 -8.50
C LYS A 15 -14.17 3.09 -9.65
N VAL A 16 -13.21 2.30 -10.13
CA VAL A 16 -13.41 1.32 -11.22
C VAL A 16 -14.49 0.29 -10.88
N ILE A 17 -14.51 -0.21 -9.65
CA ILE A 17 -15.49 -1.23 -9.23
C ILE A 17 -16.90 -0.65 -9.07
N ASN A 18 -17.03 0.57 -8.57
CA ASN A 18 -18.34 1.15 -8.21
C ASN A 18 -19.13 1.69 -9.40
N PHE A 19 -18.49 2.16 -10.45
CA PHE A 19 -19.20 2.76 -11.59
C PHE A 19 -19.79 1.73 -12.54
N LYS A 20 -21.13 1.76 -12.69
CA LYS A 20 -21.90 0.76 -13.44
C LYS A 20 -21.90 0.93 -14.97
N ASN A 21 -21.62 2.12 -15.53
CA ASN A 21 -22.01 2.48 -16.90
C ASN A 21 -20.93 3.17 -17.76
N ARG A 22 -19.64 3.01 -17.49
CA ARG A 22 -18.58 3.63 -18.30
C ARG A 22 -17.53 2.61 -18.73
N ASP A 23 -16.91 2.85 -19.88
CA ASP A 23 -15.69 2.18 -20.29
C ASP A 23 -14.57 2.52 -19.28
N HIS A 24 -14.26 1.57 -18.40
CA HIS A 24 -13.25 1.73 -17.34
C HIS A 24 -11.81 1.61 -17.85
N LEU A 25 -11.61 1.52 -19.16
CA LEU A 25 -10.30 1.30 -19.74
C LEU A 25 -9.31 2.43 -19.42
N SER A 26 -9.77 3.68 -19.40
CA SER A 26 -8.92 4.83 -19.09
C SER A 26 -8.51 4.87 -17.62
N GLU A 27 -9.43 4.59 -16.71
CA GLU A 27 -9.15 4.52 -15.28
C GLU A 27 -8.23 3.35 -14.92
N ILE A 28 -8.44 2.18 -15.56
CA ILE A 28 -7.56 1.02 -15.35
C ILE A 28 -6.15 1.30 -15.90
N LYS A 29 -6.02 1.93 -17.07
CA LYS A 29 -4.71 2.36 -17.60
C LYS A 29 -4.02 3.31 -16.64
N PHE A 30 -4.74 4.28 -16.08
CA PHE A 30 -4.20 5.23 -15.14
C PHE A 30 -3.77 4.56 -13.83
N LEU A 31 -4.56 3.61 -13.30
CA LEU A 31 -4.20 2.78 -12.15
C LEU A 31 -2.87 2.04 -12.38
N ILE A 32 -2.69 1.41 -13.55
CA ILE A 32 -1.46 0.68 -13.87
C ILE A 32 -0.26 1.62 -13.99
N ILE A 33 -0.43 2.79 -14.63
CA ILE A 33 0.63 3.80 -14.71
C ILE A 33 1.08 4.23 -13.32
N ILE A 34 0.14 4.53 -12.41
CA ILE A 34 0.47 4.96 -11.05
C ILE A 34 1.18 3.85 -10.29
N LEU A 35 0.69 2.60 -10.36
CA LEU A 35 1.34 1.47 -9.70
C LEU A 35 2.73 1.21 -10.28
N CYS A 36 2.89 1.25 -11.59
CA CYS A 36 4.19 1.14 -12.23
C CYS A 36 5.14 2.24 -11.73
N PHE A 37 4.69 3.49 -11.70
CA PHE A 37 5.49 4.61 -11.22
C PHE A 37 5.83 4.48 -9.73
N THR A 38 4.93 3.97 -8.88
CA THR A 38 5.25 3.70 -7.47
C THR A 38 6.35 2.65 -7.31
N ILE A 39 6.33 1.60 -8.12
CA ILE A 39 7.36 0.55 -8.12
C ILE A 39 8.72 1.12 -8.51
N THR A 40 8.77 2.05 -9.49
CA THR A 40 10.04 2.70 -9.88
C THR A 40 10.62 3.55 -8.74
N LEU A 41 9.78 4.14 -7.88
CA LEU A 41 10.25 4.91 -6.72
C LEU A 41 10.87 4.03 -5.63
N LYS A 42 10.26 2.88 -5.35
CA LYS A 42 10.77 1.89 -4.40
C LYS A 42 10.25 0.50 -4.78
N PRO A 43 11.13 -0.49 -5.01
CA PRO A 43 10.74 -1.87 -5.32
C PRO A 43 9.80 -2.51 -4.29
N PHE A 44 9.84 -2.07 -3.04
CA PHE A 44 8.91 -2.50 -1.98
C PHE A 44 7.43 -2.36 -2.40
N TYR A 45 7.07 -1.39 -3.23
CA TYR A 45 5.68 -1.22 -3.68
C TYR A 45 5.21 -2.29 -4.68
N LEU A 46 6.07 -3.24 -5.08
CA LEU A 46 5.66 -4.46 -5.81
C LEU A 46 4.55 -5.23 -5.07
N ILE A 47 4.52 -5.14 -3.74
CA ILE A 47 3.46 -5.73 -2.91
C ILE A 47 2.04 -5.29 -3.34
N ASN A 48 1.90 -4.16 -4.04
CA ASN A 48 0.59 -3.67 -4.50
C ASN A 48 0.15 -4.24 -5.85
N ILE A 49 0.97 -5.06 -6.54
CA ILE A 49 0.57 -5.71 -7.81
C ILE A 49 -0.72 -6.54 -7.68
N PRO A 50 -0.96 -7.29 -6.58
CA PRO A 50 -2.22 -8.02 -6.39
C PRO A 50 -3.47 -7.14 -6.50
N LEU A 51 -3.38 -5.82 -6.27
CA LEU A 51 -4.48 -4.89 -6.49
C LEU A 51 -4.96 -4.90 -7.95
N ILE A 52 -4.04 -5.02 -8.92
CA ILE A 52 -4.39 -5.15 -10.34
C ILE A 52 -5.03 -6.51 -10.61
N LEU A 53 -4.50 -7.59 -10.00
CA LEU A 53 -5.02 -8.94 -10.19
C LEU A 53 -6.44 -9.07 -9.64
N LEU A 54 -6.79 -8.32 -8.58
CA LEU A 54 -8.17 -8.29 -8.08
C LEU A 54 -9.18 -7.85 -9.14
N LEU A 55 -8.80 -7.03 -10.13
CA LEU A 55 -9.71 -6.64 -11.22
C LEU A 55 -10.21 -7.84 -12.02
N LEU A 56 -9.46 -8.96 -12.04
CA LEU A 56 -9.89 -10.20 -12.71
C LEU A 56 -11.03 -10.92 -11.99
N LEU A 57 -11.18 -10.68 -10.68
CA LEU A 57 -12.23 -11.29 -9.86
C LEU A 57 -13.59 -10.60 -10.05
N TYR A 58 -13.62 -9.44 -10.69
CA TYR A 58 -14.84 -8.71 -10.96
C TYR A 58 -15.25 -8.89 -12.42
N ASP A 59 -16.38 -9.54 -12.68
CA ASP A 59 -16.86 -9.85 -14.04
C ASP A 59 -16.93 -8.62 -14.96
N LYS A 60 -17.25 -7.46 -14.39
CA LYS A 60 -17.35 -6.20 -15.14
C LYS A 60 -16.01 -5.70 -15.67
N THR A 61 -14.93 -5.92 -14.93
CA THR A 61 -13.60 -5.42 -15.28
C THR A 61 -12.75 -6.45 -15.98
N ARG A 62 -13.11 -7.73 -15.89
CA ARG A 62 -12.35 -8.85 -16.47
C ARG A 62 -12.11 -8.68 -17.98
N ASN A 63 -13.15 -8.43 -18.76
CA ASN A 63 -13.01 -8.28 -20.22
C ASN A 63 -12.20 -7.01 -20.57
N VAL A 64 -12.41 -5.92 -19.83
CA VAL A 64 -11.67 -4.67 -20.02
C VAL A 64 -10.19 -4.89 -19.68
N PHE A 65 -9.90 -5.65 -18.61
CA PHE A 65 -8.54 -5.99 -18.21
C PHE A 65 -7.83 -6.86 -19.27
N LEU A 66 -8.51 -7.82 -19.87
CA LEU A 66 -7.94 -8.65 -20.94
C LEU A 66 -7.56 -7.79 -22.17
N ASN A 67 -8.42 -6.82 -22.53
CA ASN A 67 -8.12 -5.87 -23.61
C ASN A 67 -6.91 -4.97 -23.30
N LEU A 68 -6.56 -4.85 -22.03
CA LEU A 68 -5.44 -4.04 -21.59
C LEU A 68 -4.08 -4.61 -22.00
N PHE A 69 -3.95 -5.94 -22.09
CA PHE A 69 -2.75 -6.61 -22.59
C PHE A 69 -2.39 -6.18 -24.03
N PHE A 70 -3.37 -5.78 -24.81
CA PHE A 70 -3.17 -5.27 -26.17
C PHE A 70 -2.93 -3.75 -26.22
N SER A 71 -2.96 -3.06 -25.06
CA SER A 71 -2.76 -1.62 -25.00
C SER A 71 -1.27 -1.25 -24.99
N LYS A 72 -0.90 -0.20 -25.70
CA LYS A 72 0.46 0.36 -25.67
C LYS A 72 0.91 0.73 -24.25
N THR A 73 -0.01 1.23 -23.42
CA THR A 73 0.26 1.61 -22.02
C THR A 73 0.78 0.44 -21.20
N PHE A 74 0.18 -0.75 -21.35
CA PHE A 74 0.63 -1.96 -20.65
C PHE A 74 2.07 -2.31 -21.03
N TRP A 75 2.41 -2.31 -22.30
CA TRP A 75 3.73 -2.63 -22.78
C TRP A 75 4.79 -1.60 -22.37
N TYR A 76 4.44 -0.31 -22.32
CA TYR A 76 5.34 0.72 -21.77
C TYR A 76 5.59 0.51 -20.26
N CYS A 77 4.57 0.22 -19.47
CA CYS A 77 4.75 -0.08 -18.04
C CYS A 77 5.58 -1.35 -17.82
N LEU A 78 5.33 -2.39 -18.63
CA LEU A 78 6.11 -3.63 -18.55
C LEU A 78 7.58 -3.39 -18.90
N SER A 79 7.87 -2.61 -19.95
CA SER A 79 9.24 -2.27 -20.34
C SER A 79 9.97 -1.48 -19.24
N LEU A 80 9.29 -0.54 -18.56
CA LEU A 80 9.89 0.20 -17.43
C LEU A 80 10.25 -0.74 -16.27
N ILE A 81 9.36 -1.66 -15.90
CA ILE A 81 9.64 -2.66 -14.85
C ILE A 81 10.83 -3.54 -15.28
N PHE A 82 10.86 -3.97 -16.53
CA PHE A 82 11.95 -4.78 -17.07
C PHE A 82 13.30 -4.04 -16.99
N PHE A 83 13.35 -2.75 -17.33
CA PHE A 83 14.56 -1.95 -17.18
C PHE A 83 15.03 -1.84 -15.73
N ILE A 84 14.13 -1.73 -14.77
CA ILE A 84 14.50 -1.72 -13.35
C ILE A 84 15.09 -3.07 -12.92
N ILE A 85 14.50 -4.18 -13.38
CA ILE A 85 15.02 -5.52 -13.09
C ILE A 85 16.42 -5.68 -13.68
N ILE A 86 16.64 -5.26 -14.94
CA ILE A 86 17.95 -5.28 -15.58
C ILE A 86 18.96 -4.41 -14.82
N TYR A 87 18.55 -3.20 -14.44
CA TYR A 87 19.40 -2.30 -13.66
C TYR A 87 19.83 -2.93 -12.33
N THR A 88 18.88 -3.54 -11.60
CA THR A 88 19.17 -4.22 -10.35
C THR A 88 20.09 -5.42 -10.56
N PHE A 89 19.84 -6.20 -11.61
CA PHE A 89 20.64 -7.36 -11.96
C PHE A 89 22.10 -6.99 -12.32
N ILE A 90 22.30 -5.95 -13.13
CA ILE A 90 23.65 -5.50 -13.50
C ILE A 90 24.42 -4.99 -12.28
N ASN A 91 23.75 -4.31 -11.33
CA ASN A 91 24.44 -3.73 -10.17
C ASN A 91 24.68 -4.70 -9.01
N SER A 92 23.88 -5.75 -8.88
CA SER A 92 23.94 -6.63 -7.69
C SER A 92 24.03 -8.12 -8.02
N GLY A 93 23.79 -8.52 -9.27
CA GLY A 93 23.60 -9.91 -9.64
C GLY A 93 22.24 -10.49 -9.22
N CYS A 94 21.31 -9.65 -8.74
CA CYS A 94 19.98 -10.07 -8.27
C CYS A 94 18.88 -9.46 -9.12
N LEU A 95 17.80 -10.21 -9.42
CA LEU A 95 16.62 -9.66 -10.07
C LEU A 95 15.86 -8.70 -9.13
N PHE A 96 15.78 -9.06 -7.84
CA PHE A 96 15.12 -8.26 -6.80
C PHE A 96 16.02 -8.18 -5.55
N PHE A 97 16.90 -7.20 -5.50
CA PHE A 97 17.75 -6.97 -4.34
C PHE A 97 16.93 -6.37 -3.16
N PRO A 98 17.10 -6.82 -1.91
CA PRO A 98 18.04 -7.82 -1.37
C PRO A 98 17.44 -9.23 -1.17
N LEU A 99 16.65 -9.75 -2.08
CA LEU A 99 16.06 -11.09 -1.98
C LEU A 99 17.05 -12.16 -2.49
N VAL A 100 17.71 -12.85 -1.56
CA VAL A 100 18.78 -13.82 -1.84
C VAL A 100 18.40 -14.88 -2.87
N PHE A 101 17.15 -15.39 -2.85
CA PHE A 101 16.69 -16.43 -3.78
C PHE A 101 16.56 -15.95 -5.24
N THR A 102 16.65 -14.63 -5.49
CA THR A 102 16.63 -14.04 -6.84
C THR A 102 18.02 -13.69 -7.36
N CYS A 103 19.07 -14.06 -6.62
CA CYS A 103 20.45 -13.66 -6.90
C CYS A 103 21.25 -14.81 -7.50
N PHE A 104 22.24 -14.46 -8.33
CA PHE A 104 23.12 -15.39 -9.05
C PHE A 104 24.56 -15.17 -8.57
N GLU A 105 25.08 -16.08 -7.75
CA GLU A 105 26.42 -15.95 -7.14
C GLU A 105 27.55 -16.14 -8.14
N ASN A 106 27.31 -16.91 -9.20
CA ASN A 106 28.36 -17.29 -10.17
C ASN A 106 28.79 -16.18 -11.15
N LEU A 107 28.28 -14.96 -10.98
CA LEU A 107 28.62 -13.85 -11.87
C LEU A 107 29.81 -13.07 -11.32
N PRO A 108 30.75 -12.63 -12.21
CA PRO A 108 31.96 -11.90 -11.77
C PRO A 108 31.68 -10.59 -11.02
N TRP A 109 30.49 -10.01 -11.20
CA TRP A 109 30.07 -8.74 -10.56
C TRP A 109 29.02 -8.91 -9.48
N SER A 110 28.58 -10.13 -9.20
CA SER A 110 27.54 -10.36 -8.20
C SER A 110 28.06 -10.07 -6.78
N VAL A 111 27.17 -9.51 -5.99
CA VAL A 111 27.39 -9.37 -4.53
C VAL A 111 27.28 -10.77 -3.90
N ASP A 112 28.15 -11.09 -2.96
CA ASP A 112 28.12 -12.36 -2.26
C ASP A 112 26.83 -12.52 -1.41
N PHE A 113 26.33 -13.74 -1.30
CA PHE A 113 25.07 -14.04 -0.60
C PHE A 113 25.09 -13.64 0.88
N LYS A 114 26.24 -13.71 1.52
CA LYS A 114 26.38 -13.27 2.91
C LYS A 114 26.12 -11.78 3.04
N SER A 115 26.74 -10.96 2.20
CA SER A 115 26.52 -9.51 2.19
C SER A 115 25.06 -9.15 1.87
N ILE A 116 24.42 -9.86 0.93
CA ILE A 116 23.00 -9.64 0.61
C ILE A 116 22.12 -9.96 1.83
N ASN A 117 22.39 -11.07 2.50
CA ASN A 117 21.63 -11.46 3.68
C ASN A 117 21.85 -10.49 4.85
N ASP A 118 23.09 -10.00 5.04
CA ASP A 118 23.39 -8.98 6.04
C ASP A 118 22.63 -7.68 5.79
N VAL A 119 22.54 -7.26 4.54
CA VAL A 119 21.72 -6.09 4.15
C VAL A 119 20.24 -6.31 4.42
N LYS A 120 19.71 -7.51 4.11
CA LYS A 120 18.31 -7.87 4.42
C LYS A 120 18.06 -7.79 5.92
N ILE A 121 18.90 -8.45 6.74
CA ILE A 121 18.80 -8.43 8.21
C ILE A 121 18.90 -7.01 8.74
N TRP A 122 19.76 -6.16 8.15
CA TRP A 122 19.92 -4.78 8.54
C TRP A 122 18.63 -3.96 8.32
N PHE A 123 17.97 -4.12 7.17
CA PHE A 123 16.68 -3.46 6.93
C PHE A 123 15.58 -3.94 7.89
N GLU A 124 15.55 -5.24 8.20
CA GLU A 124 14.59 -5.77 9.16
C GLU A 124 14.88 -5.28 10.58
N LEU A 125 16.14 -5.21 11.02
CA LEU A 125 16.52 -4.64 12.30
C LEU A 125 16.06 -3.20 12.46
N TRP A 126 16.32 -2.36 11.45
CA TRP A 126 15.85 -0.97 11.46
C TRP A 126 14.33 -0.86 11.52
N SER A 127 13.63 -1.74 10.81
CA SER A 127 12.18 -1.73 10.80
C SER A 127 11.56 -2.23 12.10
N LYS A 128 12.25 -3.14 12.80
CA LYS A 128 11.84 -3.76 14.06
C LYS A 128 12.41 -3.08 15.31
N ALA A 129 12.96 -1.87 15.19
CA ALA A 129 13.59 -1.12 16.28
C ALA A 129 14.81 -1.84 16.93
N GLY A 130 15.43 -2.79 16.23
CA GLY A 130 16.64 -3.49 16.67
C GLY A 130 17.95 -2.78 16.32
N ALA A 131 17.87 -1.68 15.55
CA ALA A 131 19.02 -0.85 15.22
C ALA A 131 18.62 0.63 15.20
N SER A 132 19.54 1.46 15.69
CA SER A 132 19.49 2.92 15.62
C SER A 132 20.92 3.45 15.42
N PRO A 133 21.14 4.74 15.19
CA PRO A 133 22.50 5.28 15.04
C PRO A 133 23.45 4.94 16.20
N ASN A 134 22.90 4.80 17.41
CA ASN A 134 23.66 4.59 18.64
C ASN A 134 23.45 3.23 19.30
N PHE A 135 22.68 2.35 18.68
CA PHE A 135 22.30 1.07 19.27
C PHE A 135 22.08 0.01 18.19
N VAL A 136 22.66 -1.17 18.40
CA VAL A 136 22.39 -2.37 17.59
C VAL A 136 22.29 -3.56 18.53
N VAL A 137 21.26 -4.39 18.33
CA VAL A 137 21.06 -5.61 19.12
C VAL A 137 22.19 -6.60 18.87
N GLU A 138 22.70 -7.23 19.94
CA GLU A 138 23.82 -8.18 19.87
C GLU A 138 23.50 -9.41 19.01
N ASN A 139 22.40 -10.09 19.29
CA ASN A 139 21.97 -11.27 18.54
C ASN A 139 20.92 -10.90 17.47
N LYS A 140 21.41 -10.49 16.30
CA LYS A 140 20.57 -9.96 15.21
C LYS A 140 19.58 -11.00 14.68
N SER A 141 20.01 -12.23 14.44
CA SER A 141 19.18 -13.29 13.85
C SER A 141 18.05 -13.72 14.80
N PHE A 142 18.34 -13.87 16.09
CA PHE A 142 17.33 -14.17 17.10
C PHE A 142 16.31 -13.02 17.25
N TYR A 143 16.79 -11.79 17.24
CA TYR A 143 15.91 -10.61 17.38
C TYR A 143 14.96 -10.44 16.22
N VAL A 144 15.42 -10.69 14.99
CA VAL A 144 14.60 -10.56 13.77
C VAL A 144 13.59 -11.69 13.66
N SER A 145 13.91 -12.88 14.20
CA SER A 145 13.00 -14.02 14.21
C SER A 145 11.83 -13.75 15.17
N ASP A 146 10.67 -14.26 14.80
CA ASP A 146 9.44 -14.22 15.60
C ASP A 146 8.99 -12.80 16.05
N LEU A 147 8.43 -12.71 17.24
CA LEU A 147 7.89 -11.48 17.83
C LEU A 147 8.80 -10.88 18.92
N ASN A 148 10.08 -11.24 18.95
CA ASN A 148 11.04 -10.76 19.97
C ASN A 148 11.26 -9.24 19.93
N CYS A 149 10.91 -8.61 18.82
CA CYS A 149 11.04 -7.16 18.62
C CYS A 149 9.91 -6.33 19.27
N ILE A 150 8.82 -6.93 19.75
CA ILE A 150 7.60 -6.19 20.19
C ILE A 150 7.91 -5.22 21.32
N SER A 151 8.68 -5.61 22.32
CA SER A 151 9.00 -4.73 23.43
C SER A 151 9.67 -3.44 22.94
N ASN A 152 10.74 -3.58 22.15
CA ASN A 152 11.47 -2.42 21.62
C ASN A 152 10.62 -1.58 20.64
N LEU A 153 9.72 -2.21 19.89
CA LEU A 153 8.79 -1.47 19.02
C LEU A 153 7.83 -0.58 19.81
N ILE A 154 7.31 -1.09 20.94
CA ILE A 154 6.43 -0.33 21.82
C ILE A 154 7.20 0.82 22.42
N ASP A 155 8.37 0.56 23.00
CA ASP A 155 9.17 1.58 23.69
C ASP A 155 9.69 2.68 22.76
N GLN A 156 10.15 2.32 21.56
CA GLN A 156 10.80 3.27 20.67
C GLN A 156 9.85 3.95 19.67
N TYR A 157 8.79 3.25 19.24
CA TYR A 157 7.93 3.76 18.15
C TYR A 157 6.49 4.00 18.56
N PHE A 158 5.92 3.19 19.47
CA PHE A 158 4.49 3.30 19.75
C PHE A 158 4.14 4.66 20.37
N PHE A 159 4.78 5.03 21.47
CA PHE A 159 4.47 6.27 22.18
C PHE A 159 4.94 7.55 21.46
N ASN A 160 5.90 7.45 20.55
CA ASN A 160 6.47 8.61 19.88
C ASN A 160 5.92 8.88 18.49
N LYS A 161 5.39 7.86 17.79
CA LYS A 161 4.99 8.00 16.38
C LYS A 161 3.66 7.34 16.08
N VAL A 162 3.42 6.13 16.61
CA VAL A 162 2.20 5.38 16.31
C VAL A 162 1.00 6.00 17.02
N SER A 163 1.16 6.36 18.30
CA SER A 163 0.12 7.03 19.09
C SER A 163 -0.31 8.35 18.47
N ASP A 164 0.64 9.20 18.07
CA ASP A 164 0.35 10.49 17.46
C ASP A 164 -0.39 10.33 16.14
N PHE A 165 0.05 9.36 15.32
CA PHE A 165 -0.62 9.06 14.07
C PHE A 165 -2.04 8.53 14.27
N LEU A 166 -2.24 7.61 15.22
CA LEU A 166 -3.57 7.07 15.54
C LEU A 166 -4.49 8.14 16.15
N LEU A 167 -3.97 9.02 17.00
CA LEU A 167 -4.72 10.16 17.52
C LEU A 167 -5.13 11.11 16.40
N GLY A 168 -4.23 11.44 15.48
CA GLY A 168 -4.54 12.25 14.31
C GLY A 168 -5.64 11.64 13.44
N LEU A 169 -5.58 10.31 13.19
CA LEU A 169 -6.63 9.59 12.46
C LEU A 169 -7.97 9.59 13.22
N LEU A 170 -7.93 9.41 14.54
CA LEU A 170 -9.14 9.43 15.37
C LEU A 170 -9.79 10.82 15.36
N LEU A 171 -9.01 11.88 15.51
CA LEU A 171 -9.51 13.25 15.41
C LEU A 171 -10.13 13.51 14.03
N LEU A 172 -9.47 13.09 12.95
CA LEU A 172 -10.01 13.21 11.61
C LEU A 172 -11.34 12.44 11.44
N LEU A 173 -11.46 11.24 11.99
CA LEU A 173 -12.72 10.48 11.99
C LEU A 173 -13.83 11.17 12.78
N ILE A 174 -13.52 11.76 13.93
CA ILE A 174 -14.47 12.54 14.73
C ILE A 174 -14.95 13.76 13.93
N ILE A 175 -14.04 14.52 13.32
CA ILE A 175 -14.39 15.67 12.48
C ILE A 175 -15.31 15.22 11.33
N LEU A 176 -14.94 14.15 10.63
CA LEU A 176 -15.77 13.58 9.56
C LEU A 176 -17.15 13.17 10.07
N ALA A 177 -17.24 12.50 11.21
CA ALA A 177 -18.50 12.09 11.81
C ALA A 177 -19.39 13.30 12.16
N ILE A 178 -18.82 14.37 12.72
CA ILE A 178 -19.54 15.62 13.04
C ILE A 178 -20.03 16.30 11.76
N VAL A 179 -19.17 16.47 10.78
CA VAL A 179 -19.51 17.15 9.50
C VAL A 179 -20.62 16.40 8.76
N PHE A 180 -20.61 15.07 8.81
CA PHE A 180 -21.61 14.26 8.11
C PHE A 180 -22.80 13.81 8.98
N LYS A 181 -22.86 14.16 10.26
CA LYS A 181 -23.91 13.75 11.21
C LYS A 181 -25.33 13.95 10.69
N ASN A 182 -25.62 15.10 10.09
CA ASN A 182 -26.96 15.45 9.60
C ASN A 182 -27.33 14.82 8.25
N SER A 183 -26.46 13.97 7.71
CA SER A 183 -26.65 13.33 6.40
C SER A 183 -27.09 11.88 6.51
N PHE A 184 -27.42 11.42 7.74
CA PHE A 184 -27.89 10.05 8.00
C PHE A 184 -29.31 9.83 7.43
N GLY A 185 -29.39 9.59 6.13
CA GLY A 185 -30.59 9.18 5.41
C GLY A 185 -30.75 7.65 5.34
N LYS A 186 -31.84 7.19 4.68
CA LYS A 186 -32.13 5.76 4.52
C LYS A 186 -30.96 4.99 3.90
N ARG A 187 -30.57 3.87 4.55
CA ARG A 187 -29.49 2.98 4.11
C ARG A 187 -29.79 2.38 2.71
N VAL A 188 -28.86 2.49 1.81
CA VAL A 188 -28.87 1.80 0.51
C VAL A 188 -28.25 0.42 0.64
N LYS A 189 -28.72 -0.56 -0.16
CA LYS A 189 -28.24 -1.96 -0.13
C LYS A 189 -26.69 -2.06 -0.22
N LYS A 190 -26.12 -2.90 0.66
CA LYS A 190 -24.70 -3.27 0.65
C LYS A 190 -24.27 -3.82 -0.70
N ASP A 191 -23.27 -3.20 -1.32
CA ASP A 191 -22.51 -3.81 -2.40
C ASP A 191 -21.40 -4.69 -1.78
N VAL A 192 -21.47 -6.00 -2.02
CA VAL A 192 -20.55 -7.02 -1.45
C VAL A 192 -19.14 -6.92 -2.06
N SER A 193 -18.97 -6.09 -3.08
CA SER A 193 -17.77 -6.03 -3.91
C SER A 193 -16.48 -5.61 -3.20
N PHE A 194 -16.55 -5.03 -1.98
CA PHE A 194 -15.35 -4.56 -1.26
C PHE A 194 -14.66 -5.62 -0.39
N ILE A 195 -15.26 -6.79 -0.22
CA ILE A 195 -14.72 -7.81 0.69
C ILE A 195 -13.33 -8.30 0.25
N TYR A 196 -13.15 -8.53 -1.04
CA TYR A 196 -11.85 -8.97 -1.58
C TYR A 196 -10.76 -7.91 -1.42
N LEU A 197 -11.11 -6.63 -1.62
CA LEU A 197 -10.20 -5.52 -1.40
C LEU A 197 -9.78 -5.44 0.08
N TYR A 198 -10.73 -5.62 0.99
CA TYR A 198 -10.45 -5.58 2.41
C TYR A 198 -9.61 -6.77 2.87
N ILE A 199 -9.88 -7.97 2.36
CA ILE A 199 -9.04 -9.16 2.62
C ILE A 199 -7.61 -8.91 2.14
N LEU A 200 -7.43 -8.38 0.93
CA LEU A 200 -6.11 -8.05 0.41
C LEU A 200 -5.39 -7.04 1.31
N LEU A 201 -6.10 -6.01 1.77
CA LEU A 201 -5.54 -5.00 2.67
C LEU A 201 -5.11 -5.61 4.01
N VAL A 202 -5.91 -6.53 4.57
CA VAL A 202 -5.54 -7.27 5.79
C VAL A 202 -4.30 -8.12 5.56
N CYS A 203 -4.18 -8.80 4.41
CA CYS A 203 -2.97 -9.54 4.06
C CYS A 203 -1.74 -8.60 3.99
N PHE A 204 -1.86 -7.40 3.41
CA PHE A 204 -0.78 -6.42 3.39
C PHE A 204 -0.42 -5.90 4.77
N LEU A 205 -1.41 -5.69 5.65
CA LEU A 205 -1.17 -5.29 7.04
C LEU A 205 -0.42 -6.36 7.82
N LEU A 206 -0.78 -7.63 7.64
CA LEU A 206 -0.08 -8.74 8.28
C LEU A 206 1.36 -8.85 7.77
N GLU A 207 1.55 -8.81 6.45
CA GLU A 207 2.89 -8.84 5.84
C GLU A 207 3.75 -7.68 6.36
N TRP A 208 3.22 -6.47 6.37
CA TRP A 208 3.89 -5.28 6.89
C TRP A 208 4.27 -5.46 8.37
N PHE A 209 3.33 -5.91 9.21
CA PHE A 209 3.55 -6.05 10.65
C PHE A 209 4.64 -7.07 10.98
N PHE A 210 4.66 -8.22 10.31
CA PHE A 210 5.64 -9.26 10.59
C PHE A 210 7.03 -8.95 10.05
N ASN A 211 7.12 -8.30 8.89
CA ASN A 211 8.40 -8.07 8.23
C ASN A 211 8.97 -6.68 8.50
N HIS A 212 8.14 -5.64 8.43
CA HIS A 212 8.59 -4.24 8.50
C HIS A 212 7.63 -3.33 9.29
N PRO A 213 7.45 -3.53 10.60
CA PRO A 213 6.38 -2.93 11.40
C PRO A 213 6.48 -1.41 11.62
N THR A 214 7.49 -0.75 11.09
CA THR A 214 7.54 0.71 11.18
C THR A 214 6.57 1.40 10.23
N LEU A 215 5.92 2.47 10.66
CA LEU A 215 5.00 3.26 9.85
C LEU A 215 5.62 3.73 8.53
N ARG A 216 6.92 4.05 8.54
CA ARG A 216 7.67 4.53 7.37
C ARG A 216 7.75 3.50 6.23
N TYR A 217 7.72 2.20 6.53
CA TYR A 217 7.81 1.11 5.55
C TYR A 217 6.44 0.60 5.08
N GLY A 218 5.42 1.42 5.12
CA GLY A 218 4.10 1.08 4.60
C GLY A 218 2.96 1.24 5.60
N GLY A 219 3.24 1.34 6.90
CA GLY A 219 2.22 1.42 7.93
C GLY A 219 1.29 2.62 7.78
N TYR A 220 1.80 3.79 7.44
CA TYR A 220 0.97 4.99 7.29
C TYR A 220 -0.20 4.79 6.33
N HIS A 221 0.07 4.34 5.11
CA HIS A 221 -1.00 4.18 4.12
C HIS A 221 -1.86 2.94 4.37
N LEU A 222 -1.29 1.85 4.89
CA LEU A 222 -2.05 0.63 5.18
C LEU A 222 -3.03 0.84 6.34
N VAL A 223 -2.58 1.45 7.45
CA VAL A 223 -3.45 1.79 8.59
C VAL A 223 -4.50 2.82 8.17
N PHE A 224 -4.10 3.85 7.42
CA PHE A 224 -5.04 4.82 6.87
C PHE A 224 -6.13 4.13 6.03
N LEU A 225 -5.77 3.28 5.07
CA LEU A 225 -6.72 2.60 4.20
C LEU A 225 -7.63 1.63 4.96
N SER A 226 -7.10 0.93 6.00
CA SER A 226 -7.90 0.02 6.82
C SER A 226 -9.05 0.70 7.55
N ILE A 227 -8.88 1.98 7.87
CA ILE A 227 -9.88 2.81 8.53
C ILE A 227 -10.79 3.50 7.50
N PHE A 228 -10.19 4.10 6.47
CA PHE A 228 -10.93 4.94 5.52
C PHE A 228 -11.72 4.16 4.47
N ILE A 229 -11.33 2.94 4.09
CA ILE A 229 -12.14 2.13 3.18
C ILE A 229 -13.49 1.79 3.80
N PRO A 230 -13.59 1.19 5.01
CA PRO A 230 -14.88 0.98 5.68
C PRO A 230 -15.68 2.27 5.87
N PHE A 231 -14.99 3.35 6.23
CA PHE A 231 -15.63 4.65 6.41
C PHE A 231 -16.18 5.22 5.09
N SER A 232 -15.46 5.09 3.98
CA SER A 232 -15.93 5.52 2.66
C SER A 232 -17.15 4.71 2.19
N ILE A 233 -17.18 3.41 2.47
CA ILE A 233 -18.33 2.54 2.19
C ILE A 233 -19.53 3.01 3.02
N TYR A 234 -19.31 3.33 4.28
CA TYR A 234 -20.35 3.87 5.15
C TYR A 234 -20.89 5.21 4.62
N LEU A 235 -20.02 6.14 4.22
CA LEU A 235 -20.41 7.41 3.62
C LEU A 235 -21.19 7.23 2.30
N ASN A 236 -20.81 6.26 1.48
CA ASN A 236 -21.52 5.96 0.23
C ASN A 236 -22.95 5.41 0.45
N GLN A 237 -23.24 4.89 1.64
CA GLN A 237 -24.58 4.48 2.02
C GLN A 237 -25.49 5.67 2.42
N LEU A 238 -24.91 6.84 2.64
CA LEU A 238 -25.64 8.06 2.95
C LEU A 238 -26.14 8.70 1.65
N ASN A 239 -27.45 8.97 1.61
CA ASN A 239 -28.06 9.65 0.47
C ASN A 239 -27.76 11.16 0.55
N ILE A 240 -26.53 11.56 0.23
CA ILE A 240 -26.07 12.94 0.29
C ILE A 240 -26.08 13.53 -1.11
N ASP A 241 -26.74 14.68 -1.28
CA ASP A 241 -26.65 15.45 -2.51
C ASP A 241 -25.20 15.92 -2.77
N PHE A 242 -24.76 15.84 -4.03
CA PHE A 242 -23.38 16.14 -4.41
C PHE A 242 -22.94 17.55 -3.98
N LYS A 243 -23.81 18.56 -4.13
CA LYS A 243 -23.51 19.93 -3.69
C LYS A 243 -23.29 20.04 -2.18
N THR A 244 -24.09 19.31 -1.40
CA THR A 244 -23.97 19.25 0.05
C THR A 244 -22.69 18.52 0.45
N PHE A 245 -22.32 17.46 -0.26
CA PHE A 245 -21.06 16.76 -0.06
C PHE A 245 -19.87 17.66 -0.36
N GLU A 246 -19.88 18.36 -1.50
CA GLU A 246 -18.81 19.28 -1.90
C GLU A 246 -18.59 20.39 -0.87
N ARG A 247 -19.67 21.05 -0.40
CA ARG A 247 -19.58 22.07 0.66
C ARG A 247 -18.95 21.51 1.93
N LYS A 248 -19.36 20.34 2.37
CA LYS A 248 -18.81 19.68 3.58
C LYS A 248 -17.35 19.29 3.40
N ALA A 249 -16.97 18.81 2.21
CA ALA A 249 -15.58 18.48 1.89
C ALA A 249 -14.68 19.73 1.91
N VAL A 250 -15.17 20.86 1.39
CA VAL A 250 -14.46 22.16 1.45
C VAL A 250 -14.27 22.60 2.89
N ILE A 251 -15.30 22.55 3.74
CA ILE A 251 -15.20 22.87 5.16
C ILE A 251 -14.13 22.01 5.84
N LEU A 252 -14.09 20.72 5.51
CA LEU A 252 -13.12 19.79 6.06
C LEU A 252 -11.67 20.22 5.74
N ILE A 253 -11.40 20.62 4.50
CA ILE A 253 -10.06 21.08 4.06
C ILE A 253 -9.61 22.33 4.82
N PHE A 254 -10.54 23.20 5.25
CA PHE A 254 -10.18 24.40 6.02
C PHE A 254 -10.07 24.16 7.52
N VAL A 255 -10.54 23.04 8.04
CA VAL A 255 -10.51 22.69 9.47
C VAL A 255 -9.33 21.77 9.80
N THR A 256 -8.81 21.03 8.82
CA THR A 256 -7.64 20.15 8.95
C THR A 256 -6.35 20.84 8.51
#